data_94025990d6dc5ce181e07b5b71156449
#
_entry.id   94025990d6dc5ce181e07b5b71156449
#
_cell.length_a   1.000
_cell.length_b   1.000
_cell.length_c   1.000
_cell.angle_alpha   90.00
_cell.angle_beta   90.00
_cell.angle_gamma   90.00
#
_symmetry.space_group_name_H-M   'P 1'
#
loop_
_entity.id
_entity.type
_entity.pdbx_description
1 polymer ?
#
loop_
_entity_poly.entity_id
_entity_poly.type
_entity_poly.pdbx_seq_one_letter_code
_entity_poly.pdbx_strand_id
1 'polypeptide(L)'
;MTNWDTIGTDWNEQETANAIRNLLPKWGFPIESSLSLLSLSENAVFLVESPQDNTRLILRVHFEGYNTPAEIDAELTWLCAIINETDLETVKPVPTLRGILRNTLADGRSIVGFEYIDGVPLEPGNDLRPTMEKLGVMAAKLHLHSKKWCPPKGFQRKRWDFKNCLGEHAIFGDWRKSVGLSTDGYKII
;
A
#
# COMPACT_ATOMS: atom_id res chain seq x y z
N MET A 1 3.32 -20.87 4.96
CA MET A 1 3.50 -20.05 6.17
C MET A 1 4.32 -18.85 5.75
N THR A 2 3.72 -17.68 5.76
CA THR A 2 4.48 -16.44 5.48
C THR A 2 5.34 -16.15 6.69
N ASN A 3 6.65 -16.20 6.53
CA ASN A 3 7.57 -15.89 7.63
C ASN A 3 7.75 -14.37 7.69
N TRP A 4 7.01 -13.69 8.54
CA TRP A 4 7.06 -12.23 8.72
C TRP A 4 8.44 -11.72 9.16
N ASP A 5 9.21 -12.57 9.82
CA ASP A 5 10.57 -12.23 10.25
C ASP A 5 11.54 -12.09 9.07
N THR A 6 11.15 -12.55 7.87
CA THR A 6 11.96 -12.48 6.64
C THR A 6 11.46 -11.46 5.62
N ILE A 7 10.31 -10.82 5.86
CA ILE A 7 9.80 -9.78 4.93
C ILE A 7 10.74 -8.57 5.00
N GLY A 8 11.41 -8.30 3.88
CA GLY A 8 12.33 -7.17 3.75
C GLY A 8 13.72 -7.38 4.32
N THR A 9 14.11 -8.57 4.84
CA THR A 9 15.48 -8.82 5.34
C THR A 9 16.54 -8.73 4.25
N ASP A 10 16.17 -9.06 3.01
CA ASP A 10 17.05 -8.98 1.82
C ASP A 10 16.80 -7.70 1.00
N TRP A 11 16.24 -6.67 1.65
CA TRP A 11 15.95 -5.40 1.00
C TRP A 11 17.24 -4.68 0.61
N ASN A 12 17.35 -4.36 -0.67
CA ASN A 12 18.39 -3.50 -1.21
C ASN A 12 17.74 -2.35 -1.98
N GLU A 13 17.88 -1.14 -1.45
CA GLU A 13 17.30 0.06 -2.04
C GLU A 13 17.84 0.31 -3.45
N GLN A 14 19.16 0.21 -3.63
CA GLN A 14 19.79 0.50 -4.92
C GLN A 14 19.37 -0.49 -6.00
N GLU A 15 19.29 -1.77 -5.68
CA GLU A 15 18.84 -2.80 -6.62
C GLU A 15 17.37 -2.59 -6.99
N THR A 16 16.53 -2.26 -6.01
CA THR A 16 15.12 -1.96 -6.26
C THR A 16 14.97 -0.69 -7.10
N ALA A 17 15.69 0.37 -6.80
CA ALA A 17 15.70 1.59 -7.61
C ALA A 17 16.14 1.31 -9.07
N ASN A 18 17.16 0.49 -9.27
CA ASN A 18 17.60 0.09 -10.61
C ASN A 18 16.53 -0.73 -11.35
N ALA A 19 15.85 -1.65 -10.66
CA ALA A 19 14.74 -2.41 -11.23
C ALA A 19 13.56 -1.50 -11.62
N ILE A 20 13.23 -0.50 -10.79
CA ILE A 20 12.21 0.51 -11.08
C ILE A 20 12.59 1.34 -12.31
N ARG A 21 13.86 1.82 -12.43
CA ARG A 21 14.32 2.64 -13.56
C ARG A 21 14.01 2.01 -14.90
N ASN A 22 14.19 0.70 -15.02
CA ASN A 22 13.90 -0.05 -16.25
C ASN A 22 12.42 -0.06 -16.63
N LEU A 23 11.53 0.22 -15.68
CA LEU A 23 10.08 0.26 -15.90
C LEU A 23 9.53 1.68 -16.09
N LEU A 24 10.26 2.75 -15.73
CA LEU A 24 9.80 4.14 -15.81
C LEU A 24 9.22 4.51 -17.19
N PRO A 25 9.80 4.08 -18.32
CA PRO A 25 9.24 4.37 -19.64
C PRO A 25 7.81 3.82 -19.85
N LYS A 26 7.38 2.80 -19.07
CA LYS A 26 6.00 2.32 -19.14
C LYS A 26 4.99 3.35 -18.67
N TRP A 27 5.38 4.28 -17.80
CA TRP A 27 4.57 5.42 -17.34
C TRP A 27 4.91 6.73 -18.05
N GLY A 28 5.79 6.69 -19.08
CA GLY A 28 6.21 7.88 -19.82
C GLY A 28 7.31 8.69 -19.13
N PHE A 29 7.92 8.17 -18.08
CA PHE A 29 9.03 8.83 -17.39
C PHE A 29 10.37 8.44 -18.01
N PRO A 30 11.31 9.39 -18.16
CA PRO A 30 12.70 9.08 -18.55
C PRO A 30 13.37 8.17 -17.52
N ILE A 31 14.33 7.36 -17.98
CA ILE A 31 15.13 6.49 -17.08
C ILE A 31 16.01 7.30 -16.13
N GLU A 32 16.33 8.53 -16.49
CA GLU A 32 17.13 9.49 -15.72
C GLU A 32 16.31 10.19 -14.61
N SER A 33 15.00 9.94 -14.54
CA SER A 33 14.17 10.51 -13.48
C SER A 33 14.74 10.20 -12.11
N SER A 34 14.63 11.15 -11.20
CA SER A 34 15.04 10.94 -9.82
C SER A 34 14.14 9.90 -9.13
N LEU A 35 14.72 9.12 -8.25
CA LEU A 35 14.03 8.15 -7.43
C LEU A 35 14.43 8.39 -5.97
N SER A 36 13.46 8.71 -5.13
CA SER A 36 13.65 8.91 -3.69
C SER A 36 12.76 7.96 -2.91
N LEU A 37 13.35 7.17 -2.02
CA LEU A 37 12.59 6.31 -1.10
C LEU A 37 11.90 7.19 -0.06
N LEU A 38 10.56 7.18 -0.02
CA LEU A 38 9.76 7.93 0.93
C LEU A 38 9.42 7.13 2.18
N SER A 39 9.17 5.84 2.02
CA SER A 39 8.75 4.96 3.12
C SER A 39 9.12 3.52 2.83
N LEU A 40 9.47 2.82 3.88
CA LEU A 40 9.78 1.39 3.90
C LEU A 40 9.06 0.75 5.08
N SER A 41 8.06 -0.07 4.79
CA SER A 41 7.32 -0.86 5.78
C SER A 41 6.90 -2.18 5.15
N GLU A 42 5.61 -2.46 5.00
CA GLU A 42 5.08 -3.61 4.23
C GLU A 42 5.24 -3.45 2.71
N ASN A 43 5.59 -2.25 2.29
CA ASN A 43 5.90 -1.88 0.92
C ASN A 43 7.05 -0.89 0.90
N ALA A 44 7.75 -0.80 -0.22
CA ALA A 44 8.65 0.30 -0.48
C ALA A 44 7.94 1.33 -1.37
N VAL A 45 7.92 2.58 -0.93
CA VAL A 45 7.26 3.69 -1.65
C VAL A 45 8.31 4.66 -2.15
N PHE A 46 8.35 4.85 -3.47
CA PHE A 46 9.30 5.75 -4.14
C PHE A 46 8.57 6.95 -4.75
N LEU A 47 9.16 8.12 -4.61
CA LEU A 47 8.84 9.28 -5.43
C LEU A 47 9.70 9.25 -6.69
N VAL A 48 9.05 9.40 -7.83
CA VAL A 48 9.67 9.62 -9.14
C VAL A 48 9.46 11.07 -9.53
N GLU A 49 10.50 11.77 -9.97
CA GLU A 49 10.40 13.13 -10.50
C GLU A 49 11.10 13.21 -11.86
N SER A 50 10.38 13.68 -12.87
CA SER A 50 10.89 13.87 -14.20
C SER A 50 11.80 15.10 -14.26
N PRO A 51 13.02 15.01 -14.81
CA PRO A 51 13.90 16.16 -14.97
C PRO A 51 13.44 17.13 -16.07
N GLN A 52 12.46 16.76 -16.89
CA GLN A 52 12.04 17.52 -18.06
C GLN A 52 10.96 18.54 -17.73
N ASP A 53 10.00 18.16 -16.89
CA ASP A 53 8.76 18.92 -16.65
C ASP A 53 8.32 18.93 -15.18
N ASN A 54 9.13 18.39 -14.28
CA ASN A 54 8.85 18.23 -12.86
C ASN A 54 7.56 17.42 -12.55
N THR A 55 7.07 16.63 -13.50
CA THR A 55 5.99 15.70 -13.23
C THR A 55 6.42 14.68 -12.17
N ARG A 56 5.49 14.29 -11.32
CA ARG A 56 5.73 13.41 -10.17
C ARG A 56 4.82 12.20 -10.23
N LEU A 57 5.36 11.06 -9.80
CA LEU A 57 4.64 9.79 -9.69
C LEU A 57 5.09 9.09 -8.41
N ILE A 58 4.15 8.46 -7.72
CA ILE A 58 4.46 7.54 -6.62
C ILE A 58 4.47 6.12 -7.18
N LEU A 59 5.54 5.38 -6.90
CA LEU A 59 5.64 3.95 -7.20
C LEU A 59 5.70 3.15 -5.90
N ARG A 60 4.76 2.24 -5.71
CA ARG A 60 4.70 1.32 -4.57
C ARG A 60 5.11 -0.07 -5.00
N VAL A 61 6.23 -0.56 -4.46
CA VAL A 61 6.73 -1.92 -4.64
C VAL A 61 6.26 -2.77 -3.47
N HIS A 62 5.55 -3.86 -3.77
CA HIS A 62 5.06 -4.80 -2.77
C HIS A 62 6.13 -5.84 -2.45
N PHE A 63 6.34 -6.10 -1.16
CA PHE A 63 7.21 -7.20 -0.76
C PHE A 63 6.56 -8.55 -1.06
N GLU A 64 7.42 -9.51 -1.42
CA GLU A 64 6.98 -10.87 -1.65
C GLU A 64 6.36 -11.46 -0.37
N GLY A 65 5.27 -12.20 -0.54
CA GLY A 65 4.60 -12.87 0.57
C GLY A 65 3.67 -11.98 1.40
N TYR A 66 3.74 -10.64 1.34
CA TYR A 66 2.81 -9.78 2.08
C TYR A 66 1.43 -9.74 1.44
N ASN A 67 1.35 -9.42 0.15
CA ASN A 67 0.12 -9.46 -0.63
C ASN A 67 0.32 -10.32 -1.87
N THR A 68 -0.68 -11.13 -2.20
CA THR A 68 -0.73 -11.82 -3.48
C THR A 68 -1.07 -10.84 -4.62
N PRO A 69 -0.70 -11.15 -5.87
CA PRO A 69 -1.13 -10.37 -7.02
C PRO A 69 -2.65 -10.14 -7.09
N ALA A 70 -3.45 -11.15 -6.75
CA ALA A 70 -4.91 -11.05 -6.74
C ALA A 70 -5.43 -10.08 -5.66
N GLU A 71 -4.80 -10.03 -4.49
CA GLU A 71 -5.14 -9.07 -3.43
C GLU A 71 -4.79 -7.65 -3.82
N ILE A 72 -3.68 -7.44 -4.53
CA ILE A 72 -3.28 -6.13 -5.06
C ILE A 72 -4.27 -5.69 -6.15
N ASP A 73 -4.62 -6.56 -7.08
CA ASP A 73 -5.60 -6.27 -8.14
C ASP A 73 -6.98 -5.96 -7.55
N ALA A 74 -7.38 -6.65 -6.47
CA ALA A 74 -8.60 -6.37 -5.73
C ALA A 74 -8.56 -5.00 -5.03
N GLU A 75 -7.43 -4.61 -4.44
CA GLU A 75 -7.24 -3.26 -3.88
C GLU A 75 -7.46 -2.19 -4.94
N LEU A 76 -6.80 -2.33 -6.09
CA LEU A 76 -6.91 -1.37 -7.19
C LEU A 76 -8.34 -1.30 -7.74
N THR A 77 -9.02 -2.43 -7.84
CA THR A 77 -10.43 -2.50 -8.24
C THR A 77 -11.33 -1.72 -7.29
N TRP A 78 -11.12 -1.89 -5.98
CA TRP A 78 -11.91 -1.17 -4.99
C TRP A 78 -11.59 0.31 -4.95
N LEU A 79 -10.30 0.71 -5.06
CA LEU A 79 -9.90 2.12 -5.18
C LEU A 79 -10.56 2.80 -6.37
N CYS A 80 -10.56 2.15 -7.54
CA CYS A 80 -11.25 2.68 -8.72
C CYS A 80 -12.77 2.83 -8.49
N ALA A 81 -13.40 1.89 -7.79
CA ALA A 81 -14.81 2.00 -7.44
C ALA A 81 -15.07 3.20 -6.50
N ILE A 82 -14.26 3.37 -5.45
CA ILE A 82 -14.36 4.53 -4.53
C ILE A 82 -14.25 5.84 -5.31
N ILE A 83 -13.27 5.96 -6.20
CA ILE A 83 -13.03 7.17 -7.00
C ILE A 83 -14.22 7.49 -7.89
N ASN A 84 -14.85 6.47 -8.49
CA ASN A 84 -15.95 6.66 -9.44
C ASN A 84 -17.32 6.82 -8.77
N GLU A 85 -17.49 6.28 -7.56
CA GLU A 85 -18.80 6.16 -6.91
C GLU A 85 -18.96 7.08 -5.68
N THR A 86 -17.89 7.79 -5.29
CA THR A 86 -17.92 8.69 -4.11
C THR A 86 -17.25 10.02 -4.41
N ASP A 87 -17.46 10.99 -3.50
CA ASP A 87 -16.76 12.28 -3.47
C ASP A 87 -15.50 12.26 -2.59
N LEU A 88 -15.00 11.07 -2.25
CA LEU A 88 -13.81 10.93 -1.43
C LEU A 88 -12.54 11.22 -2.24
N GLU A 89 -11.74 12.13 -1.72
CA GLU A 89 -10.38 12.30 -2.18
C GLU A 89 -9.54 11.12 -1.67
N THR A 90 -8.99 10.35 -2.60
CA THR A 90 -8.11 9.21 -2.29
C THR A 90 -6.98 9.14 -3.31
N VAL A 91 -5.96 8.34 -3.00
CA VAL A 91 -4.86 8.09 -3.94
C VAL A 91 -5.40 7.45 -5.22
N LYS A 92 -5.05 8.02 -6.38
CA LYS A 92 -5.49 7.51 -7.67
C LYS A 92 -4.42 6.63 -8.29
N PRO A 93 -4.75 5.37 -8.63
CA PRO A 93 -3.85 4.53 -9.37
C PRO A 93 -3.58 5.11 -10.76
N VAL A 94 -2.30 5.17 -11.14
CA VAL A 94 -1.85 5.64 -12.46
C VAL A 94 -1.48 4.43 -13.30
N PRO A 95 -2.25 4.14 -14.37
CA PRO A 95 -1.91 3.05 -15.27
C PRO A 95 -0.67 3.38 -16.09
N THR A 96 0.02 2.36 -16.56
CA THR A 96 1.02 2.53 -17.61
C THR A 96 0.40 3.08 -18.89
N LEU A 97 1.22 3.52 -19.85
CA LEU A 97 0.80 3.95 -21.20
C LEU A 97 -0.02 2.88 -21.96
N ARG A 98 0.05 1.61 -21.51
CA ARG A 98 -0.76 0.49 -22.04
C ARG A 98 -2.01 0.19 -21.23
N GLY A 99 -2.35 1.02 -20.25
CA GLY A 99 -3.54 0.83 -19.41
C GLY A 99 -3.39 -0.21 -18.29
N ILE A 100 -2.18 -0.66 -17.98
CA ILE A 100 -1.92 -1.68 -16.97
C ILE A 100 -1.65 -1.02 -15.62
N LEU A 101 -2.44 -1.34 -14.60
CA LEU A 101 -2.28 -0.78 -13.25
C LEU A 101 -1.17 -1.47 -12.46
N ARG A 102 -1.19 -2.81 -12.35
CA ARG A 102 -0.16 -3.58 -11.65
C ARG A 102 0.85 -4.14 -12.65
N ASN A 103 2.10 -3.83 -12.45
CA ASN A 103 3.23 -4.38 -13.20
C ASN A 103 4.07 -5.29 -12.31
N THR A 104 5.08 -5.93 -12.90
CA THR A 104 5.99 -6.82 -12.21
C THR A 104 7.43 -6.38 -12.49
N LEU A 105 8.25 -6.29 -11.45
CA LEU A 105 9.69 -6.11 -11.53
C LEU A 105 10.35 -7.39 -12.03
N ALA A 106 11.62 -7.32 -12.43
CA ALA A 106 12.36 -8.47 -12.93
C ALA A 106 12.52 -9.60 -11.88
N ASP A 107 12.49 -9.25 -10.60
CA ASP A 107 12.56 -10.17 -9.46
C ASP A 107 11.20 -10.78 -9.05
N GLY A 108 10.13 -10.46 -9.77
CA GLY A 108 8.78 -10.99 -9.52
C GLY A 108 7.91 -10.13 -8.62
N ARG A 109 8.45 -9.12 -7.91
CA ARG A 109 7.68 -8.22 -7.05
C ARG A 109 6.68 -7.39 -7.86
N SER A 110 5.49 -7.18 -7.30
CA SER A 110 4.48 -6.29 -7.90
C SER A 110 4.82 -4.83 -7.65
N ILE A 111 4.55 -3.99 -8.66
CA ILE A 111 4.71 -2.53 -8.59
C ILE A 111 3.46 -1.84 -9.15
N VAL A 112 3.02 -0.79 -8.46
CA VAL A 112 1.84 0.02 -8.81
C VAL A 112 2.20 1.49 -8.78
N GLY A 113 1.72 2.25 -9.77
CA GLY A 113 1.84 3.71 -9.81
C GLY A 113 0.62 4.40 -9.19
N PHE A 114 0.86 5.55 -8.53
CA PHE A 114 -0.19 6.42 -7.97
C PHE A 114 0.13 7.88 -8.28
N GLU A 115 -0.92 8.71 -8.36
CA GLU A 115 -0.74 10.16 -8.40
C GLU A 115 0.00 10.63 -7.15
N TYR A 116 0.91 11.59 -7.34
CA TYR A 116 1.52 12.28 -6.20
C TYR A 116 0.52 13.26 -5.60
N ILE A 117 0.36 13.21 -4.30
CA ILE A 117 -0.49 14.13 -3.54
C ILE A 117 0.41 14.97 -2.64
N ASP A 118 0.34 16.30 -2.80
CA ASP A 118 1.00 17.22 -1.88
C ASP A 118 0.33 17.15 -0.50
N GLY A 119 1.13 17.08 0.54
CA GLY A 119 0.63 17.02 1.90
C GLY A 119 1.74 17.15 2.92
N VAL A 120 1.35 17.40 4.15
CA VAL A 120 2.26 17.43 5.30
C VAL A 120 1.88 16.32 6.28
N PRO A 121 2.85 15.62 6.86
CA PRO A 121 2.58 14.64 7.92
C PRO A 121 1.90 15.30 9.12
N LEU A 122 1.05 14.52 9.80
CA LEU A 122 0.49 14.97 11.08
C LEU A 122 1.61 14.96 12.13
N GLU A 123 1.87 16.14 12.71
CA GLU A 123 2.90 16.26 13.75
C GLU A 123 2.27 16.20 15.15
N PRO A 124 2.93 15.49 16.10
CA PRO A 124 2.53 15.50 17.51
C PRO A 124 2.59 16.94 18.07
N GLY A 125 1.61 17.31 18.89
CA GLY A 125 1.56 18.61 19.56
C GLY A 125 0.64 19.63 18.92
N ASN A 126 0.13 19.41 17.71
CA ASN A 126 -0.92 20.22 17.10
C ASN A 126 -2.31 19.82 17.61
N ASP A 127 -3.28 20.74 17.53
CA ASP A 127 -4.69 20.37 17.76
C ASP A 127 -5.17 19.50 16.60
N LEU A 128 -5.18 18.18 16.83
CA LEU A 128 -5.56 17.18 15.83
C LEU A 128 -7.08 17.04 15.67
N ARG A 129 -7.92 17.66 16.53
CA ARG A 129 -9.38 17.48 16.50
C ARG A 129 -10.00 17.74 15.13
N PRO A 130 -9.72 18.88 14.43
CA PRO A 130 -10.31 19.13 13.12
C PRO A 130 -9.92 18.08 12.08
N THR A 131 -8.70 17.55 12.18
CA THR A 131 -8.21 16.49 11.28
C THR A 131 -8.88 15.16 11.59
N MET A 132 -9.04 14.81 12.87
CA MET A 132 -9.73 13.59 13.29
C MET A 132 -11.21 13.60 12.92
N GLU A 133 -11.88 14.76 13.00
CA GLU A 133 -13.26 14.94 12.52
C GLU A 133 -13.37 14.65 11.02
N LYS A 134 -12.47 15.20 10.21
CA LYS A 134 -12.42 14.91 8.76
C LYS A 134 -12.17 13.44 8.48
N LEU A 135 -11.21 12.82 9.16
CA LEU A 135 -10.93 11.39 9.03
C LEU A 135 -12.14 10.53 9.43
N GLY A 136 -12.88 10.92 10.48
CA GLY A 136 -14.11 10.26 10.88
C GLY A 136 -15.18 10.31 9.79
N VAL A 137 -15.37 11.47 9.15
CA VAL A 137 -16.29 11.63 8.01
C VAL A 137 -15.87 10.76 6.84
N MET A 138 -14.57 10.76 6.49
CA MET A 138 -14.05 9.91 5.42
C MET A 138 -14.26 8.42 5.71
N ALA A 139 -13.96 7.98 6.93
CA ALA A 139 -14.18 6.60 7.36
C ALA A 139 -15.67 6.20 7.27
N ALA A 140 -16.58 7.08 7.70
CA ALA A 140 -18.02 6.84 7.60
C ALA A 140 -18.47 6.68 6.12
N LYS A 141 -17.99 7.53 5.23
CA LYS A 141 -18.27 7.43 3.79
C LYS A 141 -17.74 6.13 3.18
N LEU A 142 -16.50 5.72 3.54
CA LEU A 142 -15.94 4.43 3.10
C LEU A 142 -16.77 3.25 3.60
N HIS A 143 -17.22 3.26 4.84
CA HIS A 143 -18.10 2.21 5.40
C HIS A 143 -19.45 2.18 4.68
N LEU A 144 -20.06 3.33 4.38
CA LEU A 144 -21.31 3.40 3.64
C LEU A 144 -21.17 2.88 2.21
N HIS A 145 -20.05 3.22 1.54
CA HIS A 145 -19.73 2.67 0.23
C HIS A 145 -19.58 1.15 0.29
N SER A 146 -18.74 0.64 1.21
CA SER A 146 -18.46 -0.80 1.34
C SER A 146 -19.71 -1.65 1.65
N LYS A 147 -20.71 -1.09 2.36
CA LYS A 147 -21.99 -1.77 2.62
C LYS A 147 -22.86 -1.94 1.38
N LYS A 148 -22.72 -1.08 0.38
CA LYS A 148 -23.54 -1.06 -0.84
C LYS A 148 -22.81 -1.63 -2.06
N TRP A 149 -21.50 -1.55 -2.05
CA TRP A 149 -20.68 -1.98 -3.17
C TRP A 149 -20.70 -3.49 -3.33
N CYS A 150 -20.97 -3.94 -4.55
CA CYS A 150 -20.92 -5.35 -4.92
C CYS A 150 -19.58 -5.66 -5.55
N PRO A 151 -18.67 -6.37 -4.87
CA PRO A 151 -17.38 -6.72 -5.43
C PRO A 151 -17.55 -7.63 -6.66
N PRO A 152 -16.70 -7.50 -7.68
CA PRO A 152 -16.74 -8.37 -8.84
C PRO A 152 -16.37 -9.82 -8.47
N LYS A 153 -16.76 -10.77 -9.35
CA LYS A 153 -16.41 -12.18 -9.15
C LYS A 153 -14.89 -12.36 -9.05
N GLY A 154 -14.46 -13.09 -8.05
CA GLY A 154 -13.04 -13.34 -7.79
C GLY A 154 -12.33 -12.29 -6.94
N PHE A 155 -13.06 -11.27 -6.47
CA PHE A 155 -12.51 -10.27 -5.55
C PHE A 155 -12.03 -10.93 -4.25
N GLN A 156 -10.76 -10.75 -3.91
CA GLN A 156 -10.13 -11.31 -2.71
C GLN A 156 -9.35 -10.23 -1.98
N ARG A 157 -9.65 -10.06 -0.69
CA ARG A 157 -8.91 -9.17 0.23
C ARG A 157 -8.57 -9.92 1.50
N LYS A 158 -7.47 -9.59 2.13
CA LYS A 158 -7.17 -10.04 3.49
C LYS A 158 -8.30 -9.67 4.44
N ARG A 159 -8.66 -10.61 5.27
CA ARG A 159 -9.64 -10.38 6.34
C ARG A 159 -8.89 -10.07 7.63
N TRP A 160 -9.16 -8.90 8.16
CA TRP A 160 -8.61 -8.43 9.44
C TRP A 160 -9.62 -8.75 10.55
N ASP A 161 -9.85 -10.03 10.78
CA ASP A 161 -10.70 -10.53 11.85
C ASP A 161 -9.85 -11.25 12.93
N PHE A 162 -10.46 -11.56 14.07
CA PHE A 162 -9.76 -12.21 15.17
C PHE A 162 -9.03 -13.48 14.74
N LYS A 163 -9.68 -14.33 13.94
CA LYS A 163 -9.11 -15.59 13.47
C LYS A 163 -7.83 -15.38 12.67
N ASN A 164 -7.82 -14.39 11.79
CA ASN A 164 -6.68 -14.12 10.91
C ASN A 164 -5.58 -13.30 11.59
N CYS A 165 -5.93 -12.48 12.60
CA CYS A 165 -4.94 -11.62 13.27
C CYS A 165 -4.36 -12.26 14.53
N LEU A 166 -5.18 -12.96 15.32
CA LEU A 166 -4.80 -13.48 16.64
C LEU A 166 -5.14 -14.96 16.84
N GLY A 167 -5.77 -15.63 15.86
CA GLY A 167 -6.11 -17.05 15.92
C GLY A 167 -4.88 -17.96 15.87
N GLU A 168 -5.09 -19.26 16.04
CA GLU A 168 -4.03 -20.28 16.08
C GLU A 168 -3.13 -20.29 14.83
N HIS A 169 -3.71 -19.94 13.67
CA HIS A 169 -3.01 -19.84 12.39
C HIS A 169 -3.03 -18.40 11.84
N ALA A 170 -2.85 -17.44 12.75
CA ALA A 170 -2.83 -16.03 12.36
C ALA A 170 -1.77 -15.72 11.30
N ILE A 171 -2.13 -14.88 10.33
CA ILE A 171 -1.22 -14.50 9.23
C ILE A 171 0.01 -13.74 9.73
N PHE A 172 -0.08 -13.10 10.89
CA PHE A 172 1.03 -12.35 11.50
C PHE A 172 1.88 -13.18 12.48
N GLY A 173 1.66 -14.49 12.54
CA GLY A 173 2.35 -15.39 13.47
C GLY A 173 1.64 -15.54 14.82
N ASP A 174 2.29 -16.23 15.73
CA ASP A 174 1.74 -16.47 17.06
C ASP A 174 1.92 -15.23 17.95
N TRP A 175 0.84 -14.53 18.25
CA TRP A 175 0.83 -13.33 19.10
C TRP A 175 1.45 -13.58 20.48
N ARG A 176 1.46 -14.84 20.98
CA ARG A 176 2.08 -15.21 22.26
C ARG A 176 3.59 -15.06 22.26
N LYS A 177 4.19 -15.00 21.06
CA LYS A 177 5.63 -14.75 20.85
C LYS A 177 5.95 -13.28 20.60
N SER A 178 4.96 -12.39 20.76
CA SER A 178 5.15 -10.96 20.54
C SER A 178 6.18 -10.38 21.49
N VAL A 179 7.14 -9.63 20.94
CA VAL A 179 8.17 -8.95 21.72
C VAL A 179 7.51 -7.92 22.65
N GLY A 180 7.86 -7.94 23.93
CA GLY A 180 7.29 -7.02 24.94
C GLY A 180 5.98 -7.48 25.58
N LEU A 181 5.43 -8.64 25.19
CA LEU A 181 4.29 -9.21 25.90
C LEU A 181 4.71 -9.68 27.29
N SER A 182 4.22 -8.99 28.33
CA SER A 182 4.47 -9.39 29.73
C SER A 182 3.59 -10.60 30.13
N THR A 183 4.02 -11.29 31.21
CA THR A 183 3.24 -12.40 31.78
C THR A 183 1.81 -11.97 32.19
N ASP A 184 1.65 -10.73 32.64
CA ASP A 184 0.34 -10.19 33.00
C ASP A 184 -0.47 -9.79 31.78
N GLY A 185 0.18 -9.23 30.75
CA GLY A 185 -0.46 -8.99 29.44
C GLY A 185 -0.99 -10.27 28.81
N TYR A 186 -0.26 -11.37 28.92
CA TYR A 186 -0.70 -12.68 28.43
C TYR A 186 -1.99 -13.21 29.07
N LYS A 187 -2.29 -12.82 30.32
CA LYS A 187 -3.51 -13.24 31.05
C LYS A 187 -4.75 -12.43 30.67
N ILE A 188 -4.57 -11.29 30.00
CA ILE A 188 -5.64 -10.35 29.67
C ILE A 188 -6.24 -10.65 28.28
N ILE A 189 -5.46 -11.27 27.39
CA ILE A 189 -5.85 -11.64 26.03
C ILE A 189 -6.37 -13.09 25.99
#